data_b0316436272b553e128af867253fc852
#
_entry.id   b0316436272b553e128af867253fc852
#
_cell.length_a   1.000
_cell.length_b   1.000
_cell.length_c   1.000
_cell.angle_alpha   90.00
_cell.angle_beta   90.00
_cell.angle_gamma   90.00
#
_symmetry.space_group_name_H-M   'P 1'
#
loop_
_entity.id
_entity.type
_entity.pdbx_description
1 polymer ?
#
loop_
_entity_poly.entity_id
_entity_poly.type
_entity_poly.pdbx_seq_one_letter_code
_entity_poly.pdbx_strand_id
1 'polypeptide(L)'
;MTQNQLKLLHTSDLHLGSDIYPDDALRGFEQVLELSQQYSVDGVIVAGDLFDNRGVAPELVSDVFARFSELGRPVVVVPGNHDTFLMNGSFDSSTLTEDVHVLLERGGETLDIDSIGLSVWGEPVYDHSPEFRPMGALKPRCSENWYVGIAHGLVTDNDPYNEYSSKITLDELAGADCDYVALGHVHVFREVTSGDGAPAFYSGAPSGGNSPTLAIVTLDPDAGVSVKAIELTR
;
A
#
# COMPACT_ATOMS: atom_id res chain seq x y z
N MET A 1 2.56 -8.70 25.76
CA MET A 1 1.77 -9.80 25.15
C MET A 1 2.59 -10.35 24.01
N THR A 2 2.62 -11.67 23.79
CA THR A 2 3.30 -12.22 22.61
C THR A 2 2.51 -11.81 21.36
N GLN A 3 3.17 -11.18 20.39
CA GLN A 3 2.58 -10.92 19.08
C GLN A 3 2.09 -12.23 18.46
N ASN A 4 0.91 -12.22 17.85
CA ASN A 4 0.44 -13.34 17.05
C ASN A 4 1.01 -13.24 15.62
N GLN A 5 1.10 -14.38 14.94
CA GLN A 5 1.37 -14.37 13.51
C GLN A 5 0.26 -13.59 12.79
N LEU A 6 0.67 -12.72 11.87
CA LEU A 6 -0.23 -11.90 11.06
C LEU A 6 0.06 -12.11 9.58
N LYS A 7 -0.97 -12.26 8.77
CA LYS A 7 -0.86 -12.39 7.33
C LYS A 7 -1.55 -11.23 6.63
N LEU A 8 -0.83 -10.52 5.78
CA LEU A 8 -1.34 -9.37 5.01
C LEU A 8 -1.28 -9.64 3.51
N LEU A 9 -2.26 -9.13 2.77
CA LEU A 9 -2.14 -8.96 1.34
C LEU A 9 -1.64 -7.53 1.09
N HIS A 10 -0.51 -7.41 0.40
CA HIS A 10 0.04 -6.14 -0.03
C HIS A 10 -0.09 -6.00 -1.54
N THR A 11 -0.75 -4.94 -1.98
CA THR A 11 -0.94 -4.56 -3.38
C THR A 11 -0.73 -3.07 -3.57
N SER A 12 -0.55 -2.63 -4.81
CA SER A 12 -0.45 -1.23 -5.23
C SER A 12 -0.78 -1.12 -6.73
N ASP A 13 -0.87 0.09 -7.24
CA ASP A 13 -0.90 0.37 -8.68
C ASP A 13 -2.03 -0.40 -9.42
N LEU A 14 -3.24 -0.40 -8.84
CA LEU A 14 -4.41 -1.01 -9.45
C LEU A 14 -4.94 -0.20 -10.64
N HIS A 15 -4.81 1.13 -10.59
CA HIS A 15 -5.24 2.06 -11.65
C HIS A 15 -6.68 1.87 -12.11
N LEU A 16 -7.60 1.69 -11.15
CA LEU A 16 -9.03 1.56 -11.43
C LEU A 16 -9.57 2.82 -12.12
N GLY A 17 -10.36 2.62 -13.16
CA GLY A 17 -10.85 3.71 -14.01
C GLY A 17 -9.86 4.14 -15.09
N SER A 18 -8.83 3.33 -15.37
CA SER A 18 -7.90 3.57 -16.49
C SER A 18 -8.62 3.46 -17.83
N ASP A 19 -8.39 4.44 -18.69
CA ASP A 19 -8.86 4.42 -20.08
C ASP A 19 -8.04 3.48 -20.98
N ILE A 20 -6.84 3.13 -20.54
CA ILE A 20 -5.88 2.33 -21.32
C ILE A 20 -6.10 0.83 -21.09
N TYR A 21 -6.32 0.43 -19.83
CA TYR A 21 -6.46 -0.99 -19.43
C TYR A 21 -7.65 -1.22 -18.49
N PRO A 22 -8.89 -0.81 -18.86
CA PRO A 22 -10.01 -0.84 -17.94
C PRO A 22 -10.35 -2.25 -17.45
N ASP A 23 -10.34 -3.24 -18.36
CA ASP A 23 -10.66 -4.63 -18.03
C ASP A 23 -9.57 -5.30 -17.17
N ASP A 24 -8.30 -4.96 -17.40
CA ASP A 24 -7.19 -5.50 -16.63
C ASP A 24 -7.18 -4.94 -15.20
N ALA A 25 -7.49 -3.65 -15.04
CA ALA A 25 -7.61 -3.01 -13.72
C ALA A 25 -8.73 -3.64 -12.89
N LEU A 26 -9.92 -3.80 -13.47
CA LEU A 26 -11.05 -4.46 -12.81
C LEU A 26 -10.73 -5.92 -12.46
N ARG A 27 -10.14 -6.68 -13.40
CA ARG A 27 -9.74 -8.07 -13.15
C ARG A 27 -8.70 -8.16 -12.04
N GLY A 28 -7.72 -7.25 -12.02
CA GLY A 28 -6.72 -7.16 -10.96
C GLY A 28 -7.36 -6.92 -9.60
N PHE A 29 -8.33 -6.03 -9.53
CA PHE A 29 -9.10 -5.76 -8.31
C PHE A 29 -9.90 -6.99 -7.85
N GLU A 30 -10.61 -7.68 -8.77
CA GLU A 30 -11.31 -8.92 -8.45
C GLU A 30 -10.36 -9.96 -7.84
N GLN A 31 -9.17 -10.14 -8.43
CA GLN A 31 -8.19 -11.08 -7.91
C GLN A 31 -7.65 -10.66 -6.54
N VAL A 32 -7.50 -9.36 -6.25
CA VAL A 32 -7.15 -8.89 -4.89
C VAL A 32 -8.20 -9.33 -3.88
N LEU A 33 -9.49 -9.16 -4.18
CA LEU A 33 -10.59 -9.57 -3.31
C LEU A 33 -10.63 -11.10 -3.13
N GLU A 34 -10.56 -11.86 -4.21
CA GLU A 34 -10.57 -13.32 -4.18
C GLU A 34 -9.39 -13.89 -3.40
N LEU A 35 -8.17 -13.42 -3.68
CA LEU A 35 -6.96 -13.91 -3.04
C LEU A 35 -6.89 -13.53 -1.56
N SER A 36 -7.44 -12.37 -1.17
CA SER A 36 -7.54 -12.00 0.24
C SER A 36 -8.34 -13.04 1.04
N GLN A 37 -9.40 -13.58 0.44
CA GLN A 37 -10.21 -14.65 1.04
C GLN A 37 -9.50 -16.01 0.95
N GLN A 38 -8.97 -16.36 -0.23
CA GLN A 38 -8.29 -17.65 -0.47
C GLN A 38 -7.10 -17.86 0.47
N TYR A 39 -6.29 -16.81 0.69
CA TYR A 39 -5.14 -16.86 1.59
C TYR A 39 -5.52 -16.62 3.05
N SER A 40 -6.80 -16.32 3.34
CA SER A 40 -7.31 -16.00 4.67
C SER A 40 -6.41 -14.96 5.36
N VAL A 41 -6.16 -13.84 4.65
CA VAL A 41 -5.34 -12.77 5.21
C VAL A 41 -6.08 -12.03 6.32
N ASP A 42 -5.36 -11.49 7.28
CA ASP A 42 -5.92 -10.75 8.40
C ASP A 42 -6.22 -9.29 8.03
N GLY A 43 -5.54 -8.76 7.01
CA GLY A 43 -5.74 -7.41 6.49
C GLY A 43 -5.20 -7.23 5.07
N VAL A 44 -5.60 -6.12 4.43
CA VAL A 44 -5.17 -5.72 3.09
C VAL A 44 -4.49 -4.35 3.14
N ILE A 45 -3.35 -4.21 2.48
CA ILE A 45 -2.62 -2.95 2.31
C ILE A 45 -2.62 -2.58 0.83
N VAL A 46 -3.03 -1.35 0.53
CA VAL A 46 -2.94 -0.74 -0.80
C VAL A 46 -1.93 0.41 -0.73
N ALA A 47 -0.75 0.19 -1.28
CA ALA A 47 0.36 1.15 -1.25
C ALA A 47 0.33 2.10 -2.47
N GLY A 48 -0.76 2.82 -2.64
CA GLY A 48 -0.96 3.87 -3.64
C GLY A 48 -1.46 3.42 -4.99
N ASP A 49 -1.91 4.41 -5.76
CA ASP A 49 -2.43 4.29 -7.12
C ASP A 49 -3.55 3.25 -7.24
N LEU A 50 -4.51 3.32 -6.30
CA LEU A 50 -5.74 2.54 -6.34
C LEU A 50 -6.57 2.92 -7.56
N PHE A 51 -6.64 4.21 -7.85
CA PHE A 51 -7.33 4.76 -9.01
C PHE A 51 -6.33 5.35 -10.02
N ASP A 52 -6.75 5.46 -11.31
CA ASP A 52 -5.85 5.91 -12.37
C ASP A 52 -5.70 7.43 -12.44
N ASN A 53 -6.76 8.18 -12.14
CA ASN A 53 -6.75 9.64 -12.25
C ASN A 53 -7.96 10.29 -11.55
N ARG A 54 -7.92 11.64 -11.45
CA ARG A 54 -9.00 12.44 -10.84
C ARG A 54 -10.33 12.46 -11.62
N GLY A 55 -10.36 11.91 -12.83
CA GLY A 55 -11.57 11.80 -13.64
C GLY A 55 -12.37 10.54 -13.41
N VAL A 56 -11.96 9.72 -12.46
CA VAL A 56 -12.68 8.50 -12.07
C VAL A 56 -14.09 8.84 -11.60
N ALA A 57 -15.07 8.10 -12.11
CA ALA A 57 -16.47 8.28 -11.75
C ALA A 57 -16.68 8.07 -10.25
N PRO A 58 -17.42 8.96 -9.55
CA PRO A 58 -17.70 8.80 -8.10
C PRO A 58 -18.36 7.47 -7.76
N GLU A 59 -19.17 6.94 -8.68
CA GLU A 59 -19.85 5.65 -8.54
C GLU A 59 -18.84 4.50 -8.47
N LEU A 60 -17.77 4.54 -9.28
CA LEU A 60 -16.70 3.54 -9.22
C LEU A 60 -15.94 3.63 -7.89
N VAL A 61 -15.65 4.84 -7.43
CA VAL A 61 -14.98 5.04 -6.13
C VAL A 61 -15.82 4.45 -4.99
N SER A 62 -17.13 4.72 -5.00
CA SER A 62 -18.06 4.20 -4.00
C SER A 62 -18.17 2.66 -4.06
N ASP A 63 -18.23 2.08 -5.27
CA ASP A 63 -18.31 0.63 -5.47
C ASP A 63 -17.04 -0.07 -4.95
N VAL A 64 -15.86 0.46 -5.26
CA VAL A 64 -14.56 -0.10 -4.83
C VAL A 64 -14.48 -0.15 -3.31
N PHE A 65 -14.82 0.95 -2.63
CA PHE A 65 -14.78 0.98 -1.16
C PHE A 65 -15.87 0.11 -0.51
N ALA A 66 -17.06 0.04 -1.12
CA ALA A 66 -18.11 -0.88 -0.66
C ALA A 66 -17.64 -2.34 -0.74
N ARG A 67 -16.99 -2.73 -1.82
CA ARG A 67 -16.46 -4.08 -2.01
C ARG A 67 -15.28 -4.41 -1.07
N PHE A 68 -14.44 -3.42 -0.75
CA PHE A 68 -13.45 -3.60 0.30
C PHE A 68 -14.11 -3.83 1.67
N SER A 69 -15.19 -3.11 1.96
CA SER A 69 -15.96 -3.31 3.20
C SER A 69 -16.55 -4.70 3.32
N GLU A 70 -16.97 -5.32 2.20
CA GLU A 70 -17.52 -6.67 2.17
C GLU A 70 -16.50 -7.76 2.51
N LEU A 71 -15.20 -7.44 2.54
CA LEU A 71 -14.16 -8.38 2.97
C LEU A 71 -14.26 -8.72 4.47
N GLY A 72 -14.86 -7.83 5.29
CA GLY A 72 -14.99 -8.03 6.75
C GLY A 72 -13.64 -8.15 7.45
N ARG A 73 -12.65 -7.41 6.97
CA ARG A 73 -11.30 -7.31 7.54
C ARG A 73 -10.69 -5.96 7.21
N PRO A 74 -9.72 -5.47 8.01
CA PRO A 74 -9.11 -4.18 7.78
C PRO A 74 -8.50 -4.05 6.38
N VAL A 75 -8.83 -2.94 5.71
CA VAL A 75 -8.20 -2.51 4.47
C VAL A 75 -7.62 -1.13 4.70
N VAL A 76 -6.32 -0.97 4.47
CA VAL A 76 -5.63 0.31 4.61
C VAL A 76 -5.12 0.78 3.27
N VAL A 77 -5.52 1.98 2.87
CA VAL A 77 -5.13 2.62 1.60
C VAL A 77 -4.30 3.85 1.92
N VAL A 78 -3.10 3.92 1.36
CA VAL A 78 -2.31 5.16 1.30
C VAL A 78 -2.38 5.67 -0.13
N PRO A 79 -2.95 6.86 -0.39
CA PRO A 79 -3.04 7.40 -1.75
C PRO A 79 -1.70 7.63 -2.42
N GLY A 80 -1.57 7.17 -3.67
CA GLY A 80 -0.45 7.43 -4.56
C GLY A 80 -0.61 8.74 -5.34
N ASN A 81 0.26 8.93 -6.34
CA ASN A 81 0.24 10.17 -7.14
C ASN A 81 -0.95 10.28 -8.10
N HIS A 82 -1.59 9.18 -8.44
CA HIS A 82 -2.83 9.18 -9.23
C HIS A 82 -4.08 9.43 -8.39
N ASP A 83 -4.04 9.15 -7.09
CA ASP A 83 -5.17 9.25 -6.16
C ASP A 83 -5.38 10.64 -5.56
N THR A 84 -4.72 11.69 -6.08
CA THR A 84 -4.73 13.04 -5.48
C THR A 84 -6.12 13.63 -5.24
N PHE A 85 -7.13 13.16 -5.97
CA PHE A 85 -8.52 13.60 -5.79
C PHE A 85 -9.11 13.15 -4.45
N LEU A 86 -8.64 12.06 -3.85
CA LEU A 86 -9.05 11.61 -2.51
C LEU A 86 -8.68 12.64 -1.42
N MET A 87 -7.64 13.43 -1.66
CA MET A 87 -7.11 14.42 -0.73
C MET A 87 -7.69 15.83 -0.92
N ASN A 88 -8.42 16.09 -2.01
CA ASN A 88 -8.91 17.43 -2.38
C ASN A 88 -10.27 17.79 -1.79
N GLY A 89 -10.78 17.03 -0.82
CA GLY A 89 -12.08 17.27 -0.19
C GLY A 89 -13.30 16.88 -1.04
N SER A 90 -13.06 16.24 -2.20
CA SER A 90 -14.13 15.65 -3.03
C SER A 90 -14.53 14.26 -2.54
N PHE A 91 -13.67 13.62 -1.76
CA PHE A 91 -13.89 12.32 -1.15
C PHE A 91 -14.34 12.49 0.30
N ASP A 92 -15.49 11.92 0.64
CA ASP A 92 -16.01 11.92 1.99
C ASP A 92 -15.68 10.60 2.70
N SER A 93 -14.58 10.59 3.45
CA SER A 93 -14.14 9.43 4.22
C SER A 93 -15.14 8.98 5.30
N SER A 94 -16.09 9.84 5.69
CA SER A 94 -17.12 9.47 6.68
C SER A 94 -18.12 8.44 6.15
N THR A 95 -18.11 8.18 4.84
CA THR A 95 -18.94 7.13 4.21
C THR A 95 -18.30 5.75 4.28
N LEU A 96 -17.03 5.66 4.68
CA LEU A 96 -16.33 4.39 4.84
C LEU A 96 -16.85 3.63 6.06
N THR A 97 -16.79 2.29 5.98
CA THR A 97 -17.03 1.43 7.14
C THR A 97 -15.82 1.44 8.08
N GLU A 98 -16.01 0.93 9.29
CA GLU A 98 -14.95 0.84 10.31
C GLU A 98 -13.76 -0.04 9.89
N ASP A 99 -13.93 -0.91 8.90
CA ASP A 99 -12.86 -1.78 8.39
C ASP A 99 -12.04 -1.16 7.25
N VAL A 100 -12.47 -0.02 6.69
CA VAL A 100 -11.78 0.60 5.54
C VAL A 100 -11.20 1.94 5.93
N HIS A 101 -9.89 2.06 5.83
CA HIS A 101 -9.14 3.24 6.24
C HIS A 101 -8.37 3.82 5.06
N VAL A 102 -8.49 5.12 4.84
CA VAL A 102 -7.68 5.86 3.86
C VAL A 102 -6.86 6.89 4.64
N LEU A 103 -5.54 6.77 4.61
CA LEU A 103 -4.63 7.67 5.32
C LEU A 103 -4.44 8.94 4.49
N LEU A 104 -4.94 10.07 4.99
CA LEU A 104 -5.03 11.33 4.25
C LEU A 104 -4.20 12.47 4.84
N GLU A 105 -3.61 12.27 6.03
CA GLU A 105 -2.93 13.34 6.75
C GLU A 105 -1.56 13.67 6.15
N ARG A 106 -1.36 14.94 5.84
CA ARG A 106 -0.03 15.45 5.43
C ARG A 106 0.96 15.36 6.59
N GLY A 107 2.16 14.88 6.32
CA GLY A 107 3.15 14.56 7.35
C GLY A 107 2.97 13.16 7.92
N GLY A 108 2.04 12.39 7.35
CA GLY A 108 1.77 11.01 7.70
C GLY A 108 1.02 10.84 9.02
N GLU A 109 0.30 9.76 9.11
CA GLU A 109 -0.45 9.36 10.30
C GLU A 109 -0.19 7.90 10.65
N THR A 110 -0.36 7.58 11.93
CA THR A 110 -0.33 6.21 12.42
C THR A 110 -1.74 5.77 12.77
N LEU A 111 -2.13 4.61 12.31
CA LEU A 111 -3.40 3.95 12.61
C LEU A 111 -3.13 2.66 13.37
N ASP A 112 -3.74 2.51 14.54
CA ASP A 112 -3.71 1.28 15.33
C ASP A 112 -4.96 0.45 15.03
N ILE A 113 -4.75 -0.83 14.65
CA ILE A 113 -5.81 -1.80 14.37
C ILE A 113 -5.68 -2.93 15.41
N ASP A 114 -6.12 -2.62 16.61
CA ASP A 114 -5.95 -3.48 17.79
C ASP A 114 -6.61 -4.86 17.63
N SER A 115 -7.68 -4.93 16.81
CA SER A 115 -8.39 -6.19 16.55
C SER A 115 -7.49 -7.29 15.97
N ILE A 116 -6.43 -6.91 15.26
CA ILE A 116 -5.45 -7.83 14.66
C ILE A 116 -4.01 -7.59 15.16
N GLY A 117 -3.80 -6.65 16.09
CA GLY A 117 -2.46 -6.34 16.62
C GLY A 117 -1.53 -5.71 15.57
N LEU A 118 -2.06 -4.85 14.71
CA LEU A 118 -1.33 -4.14 13.65
C LEU A 118 -1.38 -2.64 13.88
N SER A 119 -0.24 -1.99 13.78
CA SER A 119 -0.13 -0.54 13.58
C SER A 119 0.41 -0.28 12.18
N VAL A 120 -0.14 0.68 11.49
CA VAL A 120 0.35 1.10 10.17
C VAL A 120 0.65 2.59 10.18
N TRP A 121 1.68 2.99 9.46
CA TRP A 121 1.95 4.39 9.17
C TRP A 121 1.99 4.60 7.68
N GLY A 122 1.47 5.74 7.21
CA GLY A 122 1.58 6.14 5.82
C GLY A 122 1.40 7.64 5.62
N GLU A 123 2.00 8.16 4.56
CA GLU A 123 1.81 9.53 4.10
C GLU A 123 1.34 9.52 2.64
N PRO A 124 0.19 10.16 2.30
CA PRO A 124 -0.30 10.21 0.93
C PRO A 124 0.61 11.07 0.05
N VAL A 125 0.72 10.73 -1.24
CA VAL A 125 1.49 11.50 -2.21
C VAL A 125 0.68 12.71 -2.67
N TYR A 126 0.79 13.81 -1.95
CA TYR A 126 0.14 15.09 -2.30
C TYR A 126 1.01 15.98 -3.19
N ASP A 127 2.29 15.67 -3.32
CA ASP A 127 3.24 16.35 -4.18
C ASP A 127 4.14 15.31 -4.87
N HIS A 128 3.86 15.03 -6.13
CA HIS A 128 4.64 14.08 -6.91
C HIS A 128 5.88 14.77 -7.48
N SER A 129 6.80 15.12 -6.60
CA SER A 129 8.08 15.77 -6.92
C SER A 129 9.25 15.05 -6.22
N PRO A 130 10.49 15.24 -6.71
CA PRO A 130 11.67 14.67 -6.07
C PRO A 130 11.95 15.20 -4.64
N GLU A 131 11.39 16.34 -4.30
CA GLU A 131 11.50 16.97 -2.98
C GLU A 131 10.59 16.28 -1.94
N PHE A 132 9.48 15.71 -2.38
CA PHE A 132 8.59 14.97 -1.50
C PHE A 132 9.20 13.60 -1.14
N ARG A 133 9.21 13.30 0.14
CA ARG A 133 9.85 12.12 0.73
C ARG A 133 8.80 11.25 1.42
N PRO A 134 8.20 10.26 0.72
CA PRO A 134 7.10 9.46 1.25
C PRO A 134 7.39 8.70 2.55
N MET A 135 8.67 8.50 2.89
CA MET A 135 9.11 7.88 4.15
C MET A 135 9.71 8.91 5.13
N GLY A 136 9.86 10.16 4.70
CA GLY A 136 10.62 11.18 5.45
C GLY A 136 10.04 11.55 6.81
N ALA A 137 8.75 11.32 7.02
CA ALA A 137 8.05 11.61 8.27
C ALA A 137 7.64 10.36 9.06
N LEU A 138 8.16 9.17 8.70
CA LEU A 138 7.87 7.92 9.41
C LEU A 138 8.05 8.10 10.92
N LYS A 139 7.00 7.80 11.66
CA LYS A 139 7.00 7.92 13.12
C LYS A 139 7.68 6.70 13.75
N PRO A 140 8.37 6.89 14.88
CA PRO A 140 8.87 5.75 15.65
C PRO A 140 7.71 4.86 16.12
N ARG A 141 7.98 3.58 16.29
CA ARG A 141 7.06 2.62 16.91
C ARG A 141 6.62 3.11 18.29
N CYS A 142 5.34 3.05 18.58
CA CYS A 142 4.77 3.48 19.86
C CYS A 142 3.89 2.41 20.54
N SER A 143 3.80 1.21 19.98
CA SER A 143 3.04 0.09 20.53
C SER A 143 3.79 -1.24 20.38
N GLU A 144 3.28 -2.31 21.02
CA GLU A 144 3.78 -3.67 20.87
C GLU A 144 3.17 -4.39 19.63
N ASN A 145 2.32 -3.72 18.86
CA ASN A 145 1.74 -4.25 17.64
C ASN A 145 2.83 -4.48 16.57
N TRP A 146 2.53 -5.34 15.58
CA TRP A 146 3.27 -5.31 14.32
C TRP A 146 3.17 -3.91 13.74
N TYR A 147 4.29 -3.39 13.25
CA TYR A 147 4.33 -2.03 12.71
C TYR A 147 4.76 -2.04 11.26
N VAL A 148 3.89 -1.55 10.37
CA VAL A 148 4.12 -1.52 8.92
C VAL A 148 4.15 -0.08 8.42
N GLY A 149 5.25 0.29 7.75
CA GLY A 149 5.33 1.52 6.99
C GLY A 149 4.76 1.31 5.58
N ILE A 150 3.91 2.23 5.10
CA ILE A 150 3.33 2.19 3.76
C ILE A 150 3.75 3.45 3.02
N ALA A 151 4.33 3.30 1.83
CA ALA A 151 4.76 4.45 1.03
C ALA A 151 4.63 4.20 -0.47
N HIS A 152 4.41 5.28 -1.21
CA HIS A 152 4.33 5.23 -2.67
C HIS A 152 5.37 6.16 -3.28
N GLY A 153 6.38 5.61 -3.95
CA GLY A 153 7.48 6.37 -4.53
C GLY A 153 8.61 5.50 -5.05
N LEU A 154 9.61 6.13 -5.62
CA LEU A 154 10.75 5.45 -6.20
C LEU A 154 11.92 5.32 -5.21
N VAL A 155 12.31 4.09 -4.92
CA VAL A 155 13.55 3.82 -4.16
C VAL A 155 14.75 4.06 -5.07
N THR A 156 15.59 5.03 -4.72
CA THR A 156 16.76 5.43 -5.50
C THR A 156 17.83 6.08 -4.64
N ASP A 157 19.09 5.74 -4.91
CA ASP A 157 20.25 6.26 -4.18
C ASP A 157 20.84 7.56 -4.72
N ASN A 158 20.34 8.14 -5.73
CA ASN A 158 20.83 9.34 -6.43
C ASN A 158 20.75 9.17 -7.95
N ASP A 159 19.57 8.88 -8.46
CA ASP A 159 19.37 9.00 -9.88
C ASP A 159 19.16 10.48 -10.23
N PRO A 160 20.20 11.17 -10.75
CA PRO A 160 20.09 12.59 -11.09
C PRO A 160 19.13 12.82 -12.28
N TYR A 161 18.68 11.74 -12.93
CA TYR A 161 17.76 11.80 -14.06
C TYR A 161 16.30 11.59 -13.65
N ASN A 162 16.02 11.26 -12.40
CA ASN A 162 14.65 11.14 -11.92
C ASN A 162 14.15 12.49 -11.37
N GLU A 163 13.69 13.33 -12.26
CA GLU A 163 13.16 14.67 -11.93
C GLU A 163 11.66 14.67 -11.62
N TYR A 164 10.99 13.51 -11.67
CA TYR A 164 9.53 13.48 -11.70
C TYR A 164 8.87 12.60 -10.64
N SER A 165 9.62 11.81 -9.87
CA SER A 165 9.02 10.91 -8.88
C SER A 165 9.41 11.29 -7.46
N SER A 166 8.49 11.09 -6.52
CA SER A 166 8.76 11.14 -5.09
C SER A 166 9.80 10.09 -4.72
N LYS A 167 10.82 10.49 -3.97
CA LYS A 167 12.00 9.66 -3.71
C LYS A 167 11.98 9.04 -2.32
N ILE A 168 12.38 7.77 -2.26
CA ILE A 168 12.69 7.05 -1.03
C ILE A 168 14.17 6.66 -1.11
N THR A 169 14.97 6.98 -0.09
CA THR A 169 16.38 6.59 -0.08
C THR A 169 16.61 5.28 0.64
N LEU A 170 17.73 4.63 0.34
CA LEU A 170 18.17 3.44 1.08
C LEU A 170 18.44 3.75 2.56
N ASP A 171 18.90 4.95 2.88
CA ASP A 171 19.10 5.40 4.28
C ASP A 171 17.76 5.52 5.04
N GLU A 172 16.68 5.98 4.39
CA GLU A 172 15.35 6.00 5.00
C GLU A 172 14.83 4.59 5.27
N LEU A 173 15.04 3.66 4.35
CA LEU A 173 14.66 2.26 4.53
C LEU A 173 15.50 1.59 5.63
N ALA A 174 16.81 1.84 5.65
CA ALA A 174 17.70 1.29 6.69
C ALA A 174 17.38 1.83 8.09
N GLY A 175 16.90 3.08 8.18
CA GLY A 175 16.53 3.73 9.44
C GLY A 175 15.07 3.54 9.85
N ALA A 176 14.25 2.83 9.06
CA ALA A 176 12.83 2.64 9.34
C ALA A 176 12.62 1.74 10.57
N ASP A 177 12.07 2.31 11.65
CA ASP A 177 11.72 1.58 12.88
C ASP A 177 10.35 0.90 12.72
N CYS A 178 10.29 -0.07 11.82
CA CYS A 178 9.09 -0.87 11.56
C CYS A 178 9.47 -2.34 11.28
N ASP A 179 8.49 -3.23 11.17
CA ASP A 179 8.72 -4.65 10.87
C ASP A 179 8.70 -4.94 9.37
N TYR A 180 7.98 -4.11 8.61
CA TYR A 180 7.85 -4.26 7.16
C TYR A 180 7.58 -2.90 6.49
N VAL A 181 8.09 -2.71 5.28
CA VAL A 181 7.77 -1.55 4.43
C VAL A 181 7.05 -2.03 3.17
N ALA A 182 5.78 -1.63 3.03
CA ALA A 182 4.94 -1.87 1.86
C ALA A 182 5.09 -0.70 0.86
N LEU A 183 5.62 -0.98 -0.32
CA LEU A 183 5.92 0.02 -1.35
C LEU A 183 5.03 -0.14 -2.59
N GLY A 184 4.60 0.98 -3.16
CA GLY A 184 3.97 1.09 -4.48
C GLY A 184 4.74 2.04 -5.40
N HIS A 185 4.26 2.22 -6.63
CA HIS A 185 4.83 3.01 -7.73
C HIS A 185 5.64 2.19 -8.75
N VAL A 186 6.27 1.10 -8.35
CA VAL A 186 7.02 0.23 -9.26
C VAL A 186 6.19 -1.02 -9.55
N HIS A 187 5.73 -1.18 -10.79
CA HIS A 187 4.80 -2.23 -11.21
C HIS A 187 5.43 -3.64 -11.32
N VAL A 188 6.58 -3.84 -10.69
CA VAL A 188 7.29 -5.12 -10.69
C VAL A 188 7.55 -5.54 -9.25
N PHE A 189 7.20 -6.79 -8.91
CA PHE A 189 7.55 -7.34 -7.60
C PHE A 189 9.06 -7.30 -7.40
N ARG A 190 9.49 -6.62 -6.33
CA ARG A 190 10.92 -6.42 -6.08
C ARG A 190 11.20 -6.16 -4.61
N GLU A 191 12.20 -6.84 -4.07
CA GLU A 191 12.80 -6.50 -2.79
C GLU A 191 13.78 -5.32 -2.94
N VAL A 192 13.69 -4.38 -2.00
CA VAL A 192 14.59 -3.20 -1.92
C VAL A 192 15.06 -2.95 -0.48
N THR A 193 15.06 -4.00 0.34
CA THR A 193 15.59 -3.96 1.72
C THR A 193 16.98 -3.36 1.75
N SER A 194 17.24 -2.43 2.67
CA SER A 194 18.52 -1.75 2.80
C SER A 194 19.23 -2.14 4.09
N GLY A 195 20.42 -2.68 3.97
CA GLY A 195 21.25 -3.08 5.12
C GLY A 195 20.53 -4.06 6.04
N ASP A 196 20.54 -3.77 7.35
CA ASP A 196 19.83 -4.52 8.38
C ASP A 196 18.44 -3.93 8.68
N GLY A 197 17.91 -3.06 7.80
CA GLY A 197 16.59 -2.44 7.94
C GLY A 197 15.44 -3.43 7.76
N ALA A 198 14.23 -2.92 7.99
CA ALA A 198 13.01 -3.70 7.79
C ALA A 198 12.91 -4.23 6.33
N PRO A 199 12.41 -5.46 6.13
CA PRO A 199 12.12 -5.95 4.79
C PRO A 199 11.21 -4.98 4.03
N ALA A 200 11.65 -4.52 2.85
CA ALA A 200 10.98 -3.53 2.04
C ALA A 200 10.74 -4.07 0.62
N PHE A 201 9.48 -4.06 0.18
CA PHE A 201 9.09 -4.67 -1.08
C PHE A 201 8.11 -3.80 -1.86
N TYR A 202 8.28 -3.76 -3.17
CA TYR A 202 7.22 -3.45 -4.12
C TYR A 202 6.39 -4.70 -4.35
N SER A 203 5.06 -4.59 -4.28
CA SER A 203 4.15 -5.71 -4.55
C SER A 203 4.05 -6.06 -6.05
N GLY A 204 4.51 -5.17 -6.91
CA GLY A 204 4.12 -5.14 -8.30
C GLY A 204 2.69 -4.61 -8.46
N ALA A 205 2.18 -4.62 -9.67
CA ALA A 205 0.83 -4.16 -10.01
C ALA A 205 -0.07 -5.33 -10.42
N PRO A 206 -1.30 -5.41 -9.91
CA PRO A 206 -2.29 -6.41 -10.35
C PRO A 206 -2.79 -6.13 -11.76
N SER A 207 -2.68 -4.89 -12.22
CA SER A 207 -3.13 -4.46 -13.55
C SER A 207 -1.95 -4.13 -14.46
N GLY A 208 -2.11 -4.44 -15.74
CA GLY A 208 -1.11 -4.13 -16.78
C GLY A 208 0.17 -4.97 -16.69
N GLY A 209 1.13 -4.61 -17.56
CA GLY A 209 2.45 -5.26 -17.60
C GLY A 209 2.45 -6.71 -18.08
N ASN A 210 3.64 -7.33 -18.08
CA ASN A 210 3.83 -8.71 -18.55
C ASN A 210 3.65 -9.76 -17.45
N SER A 211 3.74 -9.37 -16.19
CA SER A 211 3.67 -10.27 -15.03
C SER A 211 2.93 -9.55 -13.89
N PRO A 212 1.58 -9.51 -13.94
CA PRO A 212 0.82 -8.89 -12.86
C PRO A 212 1.01 -9.68 -11.57
N THR A 213 1.23 -8.96 -10.46
CA THR A 213 1.53 -9.56 -9.15
C THR A 213 0.89 -8.78 -8.01
N LEU A 214 0.72 -9.47 -6.89
CA LEU A 214 0.57 -8.91 -5.55
C LEU A 214 1.46 -9.69 -4.58
N ALA A 215 1.56 -9.28 -3.34
CA ALA A 215 2.36 -9.95 -2.34
C ALA A 215 1.50 -10.47 -1.16
N ILE A 216 1.82 -11.66 -0.68
CA ILE A 216 1.38 -12.14 0.63
C ILE A 216 2.55 -11.99 1.60
N VAL A 217 2.32 -11.21 2.65
CA VAL A 217 3.28 -10.91 3.71
C VAL A 217 2.87 -11.67 4.96
N THR A 218 3.79 -12.41 5.54
CA THR A 218 3.58 -13.07 6.84
C THR A 218 4.55 -12.48 7.85
N LEU A 219 3.99 -11.92 8.91
CA LEU A 219 4.72 -11.42 10.08
C LEU A 219 4.61 -12.50 11.17
N ASP A 220 5.71 -13.14 11.49
CA ASP A 220 5.75 -14.27 12.41
C ASP A 220 6.72 -13.95 13.55
N PRO A 221 6.30 -14.02 14.83
CA PRO A 221 7.14 -13.62 15.95
C PRO A 221 8.37 -14.52 16.14
N ASP A 222 8.33 -15.75 15.63
CA ASP A 222 9.43 -16.71 15.77
C ASP A 222 10.30 -16.76 14.49
N ALA A 223 9.68 -16.65 13.31
CA ALA A 223 10.34 -16.79 12.01
C ALA A 223 10.69 -15.45 11.32
N GLY A 224 10.17 -14.33 11.85
CA GLY A 224 10.34 -13.02 11.25
C GLY A 224 9.38 -12.76 10.09
N VAL A 225 9.76 -11.84 9.19
CA VAL A 225 8.94 -11.43 8.06
C VAL A 225 9.27 -12.25 6.83
N SER A 226 8.25 -12.79 6.18
CA SER A 226 8.38 -13.45 4.88
C SER A 226 7.40 -12.86 3.86
N VAL A 227 7.88 -12.69 2.62
CA VAL A 227 7.11 -12.07 1.53
C VAL A 227 7.10 -12.99 0.33
N LYS A 228 5.91 -13.27 -0.18
CA LYS A 228 5.70 -14.15 -1.33
C LYS A 228 4.96 -13.41 -2.44
N ALA A 229 5.57 -13.32 -3.62
CA ALA A 229 4.86 -12.89 -4.82
C ALA A 229 3.80 -13.90 -5.23
N ILE A 230 2.62 -13.42 -5.60
CA ILE A 230 1.57 -14.19 -6.23
C ILE A 230 1.38 -13.64 -7.64
N GLU A 231 1.70 -14.47 -8.63
CA GLU A 231 1.43 -14.15 -10.03
C GLU A 231 -0.08 -14.25 -10.29
N LEU A 232 -0.61 -13.26 -10.98
CA LEU A 232 -2.02 -13.16 -11.30
C LEU A 232 -2.30 -13.66 -12.71
N THR A 233 -3.50 -14.19 -12.91
CA THR A 233 -3.95 -14.64 -14.23
C THR A 233 -4.47 -13.45 -15.04
N ARG A 234 -4.19 -13.46 -16.35
CA ARG A 234 -4.70 -12.46 -17.30
C ARG A 234 -6.10 -12.79 -17.76
#